data_9eee3369030be411317aac19bcccd70d
#
_entry.id   9eee3369030be411317aac19bcccd70d
#
_cell.length_a   1.000
_cell.length_b   1.000
_cell.length_c   1.000
_cell.angle_alpha   90.00
_cell.angle_beta   90.00
_cell.angle_gamma   90.00
#
_symmetry.space_group_name_H-M   'P 1'
#
loop_
_entity.id
_entity.type
_entity.pdbx_description
1 polymer ?
#
loop_
_entity_poly.entity_id
_entity_poly.type
_entity_poly.pdbx_seq_one_letter_code
_entity_poly.pdbx_strand_id
1 'polypeptide(L)'
;MNWHNRYLQQAGWTRELRAYLFRKAGFSGAQRVLEVGCGTGAIICEESLPDRDLHTHVALYGIDLSAASLAECRKHAPGAFLTRGDALYLPYLDKTFDITYCHFLLLWVGDPLRALYEMKRVTKPQGHVLAMAEPDYTSRVDRPPEMSWLGKRQTESLIEQGADVGIGSRLADLFYQAGISLLETGVIQNRGKDALTLEEWENEWSVLQADLAGTVTREELHEMKHLDEQALRRGEHEIIIPTYFAWGQV
;
A
#
# COMPACT_ATOMS: atom_id res chain seq x y z
N MET A 1 -2.66 -8.60 17.20
CA MET A 1 -1.89 -7.68 16.32
C MET A 1 -2.68 -6.39 16.15
N ASN A 2 -2.03 -5.23 16.26
CA ASN A 2 -2.68 -3.94 15.95
C ASN A 2 -2.41 -3.62 14.46
N TRP A 3 -3.39 -3.89 13.61
CA TRP A 3 -3.30 -3.68 12.17
C TRP A 3 -3.03 -2.22 11.79
N HIS A 4 -3.55 -1.26 12.56
CA HIS A 4 -3.30 0.16 12.30
C HIS A 4 -1.82 0.51 12.42
N ASN A 5 -1.14 0.06 13.49
CA ASN A 5 0.30 0.28 13.64
C ASN A 5 1.10 -0.35 12.50
N ARG A 6 0.68 -1.52 12.02
CA ARG A 6 1.29 -2.15 10.84
C ARG A 6 1.16 -1.30 9.58
N TYR A 7 -0.04 -0.78 9.32
CA TYR A 7 -0.28 0.08 8.16
C TYR A 7 0.47 1.41 8.27
N LEU A 8 0.62 1.97 9.48
CA LEU A 8 1.47 3.14 9.71
C LEU A 8 2.94 2.86 9.40
N GLN A 9 3.46 1.69 9.76
CA GLN A 9 4.82 1.27 9.41
C GLN A 9 5.00 1.19 7.88
N GLN A 10 4.07 0.53 7.19
CA GLN A 10 4.08 0.48 5.71
C GLN A 10 3.97 1.87 5.08
N ALA A 11 3.11 2.72 5.64
CA ALA A 11 2.99 4.11 5.24
C ALA A 11 4.32 4.87 5.42
N GLY A 12 5.07 4.57 6.47
CA GLY A 12 6.40 5.12 6.72
C GLY A 12 7.36 4.88 5.54
N TRP A 13 7.37 3.69 4.98
CA TRP A 13 8.27 3.31 3.88
C TRP A 13 8.07 4.14 2.60
N THR A 14 6.87 4.63 2.39
CA THR A 14 6.49 5.36 1.17
C THR A 14 6.29 6.86 1.39
N ARG A 15 6.62 7.38 2.57
CA ARG A 15 6.34 8.77 2.96
C ARG A 15 6.89 9.79 1.95
N GLU A 16 8.15 9.67 1.58
CA GLU A 16 8.80 10.62 0.67
C GLU A 16 8.22 10.54 -0.74
N LEU A 17 7.97 9.32 -1.23
CA LEU A 17 7.31 9.11 -2.52
C LEU A 17 5.90 9.71 -2.52
N ARG A 18 5.09 9.47 -1.49
CA ARG A 18 3.74 10.03 -1.40
C ARG A 18 3.77 11.55 -1.40
N ALA A 19 4.66 12.15 -0.61
CA ALA A 19 4.84 13.60 -0.59
C ALA A 19 5.25 14.14 -1.98
N TYR A 20 6.13 13.44 -2.68
CA TYR A 20 6.52 13.77 -4.06
C TYR A 20 5.33 13.68 -5.01
N LEU A 21 4.62 12.55 -5.04
CA LEU A 21 3.49 12.31 -5.95
C LEU A 21 2.33 13.29 -5.69
N PHE A 22 1.98 13.53 -4.44
CA PHE A 22 0.94 14.49 -4.08
C PHE A 22 1.28 15.92 -4.53
N ARG A 23 2.55 16.36 -4.36
CA ARG A 23 2.97 17.67 -4.88
C ARG A 23 2.86 17.74 -6.41
N LYS A 24 3.30 16.68 -7.11
CA LYS A 24 3.22 16.59 -8.58
C LYS A 24 1.78 16.58 -9.08
N ALA A 25 0.88 15.89 -8.39
CA ALA A 25 -0.54 15.86 -8.70
C ALA A 25 -1.30 17.12 -8.27
N GLY A 26 -0.64 18.12 -7.70
CA GLY A 26 -1.26 19.39 -7.29
C GLY A 26 -2.20 19.28 -6.10
N PHE A 27 -1.89 18.41 -5.13
CA PHE A 27 -2.73 18.14 -3.96
C PHE A 27 -3.15 19.42 -3.22
N SER A 28 -2.25 20.38 -3.05
CA SER A 28 -2.53 21.65 -2.37
C SER A 28 -3.60 22.52 -3.05
N GLY A 29 -3.84 22.33 -4.33
CA GLY A 29 -4.89 23.01 -5.10
C GLY A 29 -6.17 22.18 -5.29
N ALA A 30 -6.16 20.91 -4.86
CA ALA A 30 -7.30 20.02 -4.99
C ALA A 30 -8.44 20.44 -4.04
N GLN A 31 -9.67 20.20 -4.46
CA GLN A 31 -10.87 20.39 -3.63
C GLN A 31 -11.35 19.07 -3.03
N ARG A 32 -11.27 17.98 -3.79
CA ARG A 32 -11.76 16.66 -3.38
C ARG A 32 -10.73 15.60 -3.75
N VAL A 33 -10.30 14.85 -2.75
CA VAL A 33 -9.33 13.76 -2.91
C VAL A 33 -9.92 12.48 -2.32
N LEU A 34 -9.84 11.38 -3.06
CA LEU A 34 -10.37 10.08 -2.67
C LEU A 34 -9.24 9.08 -2.48
N GLU A 35 -9.18 8.47 -1.30
CA GLU A 35 -8.44 7.23 -1.07
C GLU A 35 -9.34 6.03 -1.29
N VAL A 36 -8.96 5.15 -2.23
CA VAL A 36 -9.63 3.87 -2.47
C VAL A 36 -8.88 2.78 -1.74
N GLY A 37 -9.59 2.04 -0.86
CA GLY A 37 -8.97 1.10 0.07
C GLY A 37 -8.31 1.81 1.25
N CYS A 38 -9.00 2.75 1.88
CA CYS A 38 -8.41 3.58 2.96
C CYS A 38 -8.10 2.80 4.25
N GLY A 39 -8.57 1.57 4.37
CA GLY A 39 -8.30 0.70 5.51
C GLY A 39 -8.59 1.39 6.85
N THR A 40 -7.61 1.35 7.74
CA THR A 40 -7.68 1.98 9.08
C THR A 40 -7.28 3.47 9.07
N GLY A 41 -7.03 4.06 7.92
CA GLY A 41 -6.71 5.47 7.76
C GLY A 41 -5.22 5.83 7.86
N ALA A 42 -4.33 4.87 7.66
CA ALA A 42 -2.88 5.09 7.78
C ALA A 42 -2.33 6.14 6.80
N ILE A 43 -2.97 6.35 5.65
CA ILE A 43 -2.57 7.35 4.66
C ILE A 43 -3.46 8.59 4.74
N ILE A 44 -4.78 8.42 4.79
CA ILE A 44 -5.74 9.53 4.76
C ILE A 44 -5.70 10.40 6.03
N CYS A 45 -5.11 9.92 7.13
CA CYS A 45 -4.97 10.73 8.33
C CYS A 45 -4.06 11.94 8.06
N GLU A 46 -4.42 13.08 8.65
CA GLU A 46 -3.73 14.37 8.44
C GLU A 46 -2.21 14.30 8.68
N GLU A 47 -1.75 13.39 9.55
CA GLU A 47 -0.33 13.21 9.86
C GLU A 47 0.49 12.61 8.71
N SER A 48 -0.17 11.92 7.80
CA SER A 48 0.46 11.25 6.65
C SER A 48 0.45 12.10 5.37
N LEU A 49 -0.25 13.24 5.39
CA LEU A 49 -0.35 14.12 4.23
C LEU A 49 0.80 15.14 4.21
N PRO A 50 1.29 15.55 3.04
CA PRO A 50 2.32 16.59 2.94
C PRO A 50 1.77 17.96 3.31
N ASP A 51 2.58 18.83 3.93
CA ASP A 51 2.31 20.27 4.18
C ASP A 51 0.99 20.58 4.91
N ARG A 52 0.85 20.14 6.14
CA ARG A 52 -0.33 20.30 7.01
C ARG A 52 -1.02 21.68 6.96
N ASP A 53 -0.23 22.74 6.90
CA ASP A 53 -0.74 24.12 6.99
C ASP A 53 -1.45 24.60 5.70
N LEU A 54 -1.29 23.88 4.58
CA LEU A 54 -1.82 24.24 3.28
C LEU A 54 -3.13 23.52 2.90
N HIS A 55 -3.62 22.58 3.73
CA HIS A 55 -4.71 21.66 3.34
C HIS A 55 -6.06 21.91 4.00
N THR A 56 -6.25 23.02 4.67
CA THR A 56 -7.51 23.34 5.39
C THR A 56 -8.76 23.37 4.50
N HIS A 57 -8.60 23.34 3.18
CA HIS A 57 -9.69 23.40 2.20
C HIS A 57 -9.91 22.11 1.38
N VAL A 58 -9.02 21.10 1.52
CA VAL A 58 -9.14 19.83 0.80
C VAL A 58 -10.12 18.91 1.51
N ALA A 59 -11.21 18.55 0.83
CA ALA A 59 -12.14 17.55 1.34
C ALA A 59 -11.59 16.15 1.04
N LEU A 60 -11.29 15.40 2.11
CA LEU A 60 -10.75 14.03 2.03
C LEU A 60 -11.89 13.02 2.09
N TYR A 61 -11.86 12.08 1.16
CA TYR A 61 -12.80 10.98 1.06
C TYR A 61 -12.04 9.65 1.16
N GLY A 62 -12.59 8.72 1.93
CA GLY A 62 -12.05 7.36 2.03
C GLY A 62 -13.14 6.34 1.76
N ILE A 63 -12.79 5.28 1.01
CA ILE A 63 -13.68 4.15 0.79
C ILE A 63 -12.95 2.85 1.11
N ASP A 64 -13.63 1.95 1.80
CA ASP A 64 -13.13 0.60 2.11
C ASP A 64 -14.28 -0.40 2.20
N LEU A 65 -14.01 -1.66 1.90
CA LEU A 65 -14.99 -2.74 1.97
C LEU A 65 -15.30 -3.12 3.43
N SER A 66 -14.31 -2.99 4.33
CA SER A 66 -14.36 -3.39 5.72
C SER A 66 -14.98 -2.33 6.61
N ALA A 67 -16.15 -2.61 7.16
CA ALA A 67 -16.79 -1.74 8.15
C ALA A 67 -15.94 -1.57 9.42
N ALA A 68 -15.19 -2.62 9.81
CA ALA A 68 -14.31 -2.58 10.98
C ALA A 68 -13.12 -1.64 10.74
N SER A 69 -12.49 -1.70 9.55
CA SER A 69 -11.40 -0.80 9.16
C SER A 69 -11.87 0.65 9.14
N LEU A 70 -13.06 0.93 8.59
CA LEU A 70 -13.64 2.27 8.56
C LEU A 70 -13.98 2.81 9.96
N ALA A 71 -14.40 1.94 10.89
CA ALA A 71 -14.63 2.34 12.27
C ALA A 71 -13.33 2.76 12.97
N GLU A 72 -12.20 2.10 12.64
CA GLU A 72 -10.89 2.51 13.10
C GLU A 72 -10.40 3.78 12.41
N CYS A 73 -10.54 3.86 11.07
CA CYS A 73 -10.19 5.04 10.28
C CYS A 73 -10.84 6.32 10.82
N ARG A 74 -12.10 6.25 11.25
CA ARG A 74 -12.82 7.42 11.83
C ARG A 74 -12.16 8.00 13.07
N LYS A 75 -11.40 7.18 13.82
CA LYS A 75 -10.66 7.66 15.01
C LYS A 75 -9.41 8.44 14.61
N HIS A 76 -8.77 8.06 13.50
CA HIS A 76 -7.51 8.63 13.04
C HIS A 76 -7.69 9.76 12.03
N ALA A 77 -8.78 9.74 11.27
CA ALA A 77 -9.14 10.76 10.28
C ALA A 77 -10.57 11.26 10.48
N PRO A 78 -10.89 11.94 11.63
CA PRO A 78 -12.26 12.33 11.98
C PRO A 78 -12.86 13.34 11.01
N GLY A 79 -12.03 14.10 10.26
CA GLY A 79 -12.47 15.06 9.24
C GLY A 79 -12.74 14.45 7.86
N ALA A 80 -12.42 13.17 7.64
CA ALA A 80 -12.62 12.53 6.36
C ALA A 80 -14.06 12.02 6.16
N PHE A 81 -14.55 12.10 4.93
CA PHE A 81 -15.83 11.53 4.50
C PHE A 81 -15.65 10.04 4.17
N LEU A 82 -16.03 9.16 5.10
CA LEU A 82 -15.82 7.72 4.98
C LEU A 82 -17.05 7.01 4.45
N THR A 83 -16.85 6.19 3.42
CA THR A 83 -17.90 5.39 2.76
C THR A 83 -17.53 3.92 2.80
N ARG A 84 -18.49 3.03 3.12
CA ARG A 84 -18.31 1.61 2.92
C ARG A 84 -18.69 1.24 1.49
N GLY A 85 -17.78 0.62 0.74
CA GLY A 85 -18.04 0.23 -0.64
C GLY A 85 -16.91 -0.58 -1.26
N ASP A 86 -17.18 -1.08 -2.46
CA ASP A 86 -16.25 -1.88 -3.25
C ASP A 86 -15.47 -0.98 -4.23
N ALA A 87 -14.16 -1.17 -4.33
CA ALA A 87 -13.30 -0.49 -5.29
C ALA A 87 -13.70 -0.79 -6.74
N LEU A 88 -14.34 -1.92 -6.99
CA LEU A 88 -14.81 -2.32 -8.31
C LEU A 88 -16.11 -1.60 -8.74
N TYR A 89 -16.80 -0.95 -7.80
CA TYR A 89 -18.08 -0.25 -8.01
C TYR A 89 -18.17 0.95 -7.09
N LEU A 90 -17.39 2.01 -7.39
CA LEU A 90 -17.31 3.20 -6.55
C LEU A 90 -18.66 3.96 -6.53
N PRO A 91 -19.28 4.19 -5.35
CA PRO A 91 -20.61 4.82 -5.22
C PRO A 91 -20.54 6.34 -5.37
N TYR A 92 -19.75 6.84 -6.30
CA TYR A 92 -19.58 8.25 -6.58
C TYR A 92 -19.94 8.55 -8.03
N LEU A 93 -20.38 9.77 -8.26
CA LEU A 93 -20.65 10.26 -9.61
C LEU A 93 -19.34 10.40 -10.40
N ASP A 94 -19.46 10.34 -11.73
CA ASP A 94 -18.35 10.59 -12.63
C ASP A 94 -17.73 11.97 -12.37
N LYS A 95 -16.44 12.08 -12.56
CA LYS A 95 -15.70 13.36 -12.55
C LYS A 95 -15.90 14.17 -11.26
N THR A 96 -15.90 13.48 -10.12
CA THR A 96 -16.12 14.07 -8.79
C THR A 96 -14.84 14.57 -8.13
N PHE A 97 -13.74 13.82 -8.28
CA PHE A 97 -12.50 14.03 -7.55
C PHE A 97 -11.41 14.66 -8.41
N ASP A 98 -10.59 15.50 -7.81
CA ASP A 98 -9.41 16.07 -8.45
C ASP A 98 -8.27 15.05 -8.48
N ILE A 99 -8.16 14.25 -7.40
CA ILE A 99 -7.19 13.18 -7.25
C ILE A 99 -7.88 11.94 -6.68
N THR A 100 -7.63 10.78 -7.28
CA THR A 100 -7.94 9.48 -6.68
C THR A 100 -6.64 8.71 -6.49
N TYR A 101 -6.50 8.04 -5.35
CA TYR A 101 -5.30 7.24 -5.10
C TYR A 101 -5.62 5.96 -4.35
N CYS A 102 -4.71 5.00 -4.45
CA CYS A 102 -4.70 3.80 -3.63
C CYS A 102 -3.27 3.48 -3.17
N HIS A 103 -3.18 2.68 -2.10
CA HIS A 103 -1.92 2.28 -1.49
C HIS A 103 -2.05 0.87 -0.93
N PHE A 104 -1.29 -0.09 -1.44
CA PHE A 104 -1.40 -1.52 -1.15
C PHE A 104 -2.83 -2.06 -1.32
N LEU A 105 -3.53 -1.65 -2.37
CA LEU A 105 -4.90 -2.06 -2.64
C LEU A 105 -4.99 -3.08 -3.79
N LEU A 106 -4.31 -2.78 -4.91
CA LEU A 106 -4.56 -3.50 -6.17
C LEU A 106 -4.18 -4.97 -6.08
N LEU A 107 -3.26 -5.34 -5.20
CA LEU A 107 -2.93 -6.73 -4.93
C LEU A 107 -4.08 -7.53 -4.29
N TRP A 108 -5.08 -6.87 -3.67
CA TRP A 108 -6.18 -7.51 -2.96
C TRP A 108 -7.51 -7.52 -3.73
N VAL A 109 -7.62 -6.75 -4.81
CA VAL A 109 -8.87 -6.70 -5.58
C VAL A 109 -8.90 -7.77 -6.65
N GLY A 110 -10.05 -8.42 -6.83
CA GLY A 110 -10.21 -9.51 -7.81
C GLY A 110 -10.08 -9.06 -9.26
N ASP A 111 -10.28 -7.77 -9.55
CA ASP A 111 -10.12 -7.17 -10.88
C ASP A 111 -9.47 -5.78 -10.75
N PRO A 112 -8.13 -5.71 -10.73
CA PRO A 112 -7.40 -4.45 -10.59
C PRO A 112 -7.64 -3.50 -11.78
N LEU A 113 -7.85 -4.02 -12.97
CA LEU A 113 -8.18 -3.19 -14.14
C LEU A 113 -9.54 -2.51 -13.95
N ARG A 114 -10.54 -3.23 -13.44
CA ARG A 114 -11.85 -2.65 -13.14
C ARG A 114 -11.76 -1.58 -12.06
N ALA A 115 -10.97 -1.80 -11.01
CA ALA A 115 -10.74 -0.80 -9.97
C ALA A 115 -10.13 0.50 -10.56
N LEU A 116 -9.15 0.38 -11.44
CA LEU A 116 -8.57 1.53 -12.15
C LEU A 116 -9.55 2.23 -13.08
N TYR A 117 -10.44 1.49 -13.76
CA TYR A 117 -11.54 2.09 -14.53
C TYR A 117 -12.47 2.92 -13.66
N GLU A 118 -12.84 2.43 -12.48
CA GLU A 118 -13.68 3.16 -11.55
C GLU A 118 -12.97 4.39 -10.98
N MET A 119 -11.69 4.25 -10.59
CA MET A 119 -10.87 5.40 -10.18
C MET A 119 -10.81 6.46 -11.28
N LYS A 120 -10.55 6.05 -12.53
CA LYS A 120 -10.60 6.96 -13.68
C LYS A 120 -11.97 7.61 -13.84
N ARG A 121 -13.06 6.84 -13.81
CA ARG A 121 -14.43 7.34 -14.01
C ARG A 121 -14.78 8.45 -13.02
N VAL A 122 -14.44 8.27 -11.75
CA VAL A 122 -14.76 9.24 -10.70
C VAL A 122 -13.79 10.41 -10.62
N THR A 123 -12.64 10.33 -11.31
CA THR A 123 -11.66 11.42 -11.41
C THR A 123 -12.07 12.40 -12.52
N LYS A 124 -11.91 13.69 -12.25
CA LYS A 124 -12.19 14.76 -13.22
C LYS A 124 -11.26 14.67 -14.45
N PRO A 125 -11.67 15.17 -15.62
CA PRO A 125 -10.73 15.42 -16.73
C PRO A 125 -9.55 16.27 -16.24
N GLN A 126 -8.34 15.87 -16.62
CA GLN A 126 -7.05 16.43 -16.16
C GLN A 126 -6.76 16.22 -14.66
N GLY A 127 -7.62 15.51 -13.95
CA GLY A 127 -7.31 15.02 -12.61
C GLY A 127 -6.34 13.84 -12.63
N HIS A 128 -5.92 13.40 -11.47
CA HIS A 128 -4.85 12.42 -11.32
C HIS A 128 -5.30 11.14 -10.65
N VAL A 129 -4.79 10.01 -11.16
CA VAL A 129 -4.92 8.69 -10.56
C VAL A 129 -3.54 8.23 -10.10
N LEU A 130 -3.42 7.81 -8.83
CA LEU A 130 -2.16 7.37 -8.24
C LEU A 130 -2.33 5.95 -7.66
N ALA A 131 -1.51 4.99 -8.10
CA ALA A 131 -1.25 3.75 -7.38
C ALA A 131 0.13 3.91 -6.73
N MET A 132 0.17 4.10 -5.40
CA MET A 132 1.37 4.63 -4.75
C MET A 132 2.33 3.57 -4.26
N ALA A 133 1.86 2.35 -4.04
CA ALA A 133 2.70 1.26 -3.56
C ALA A 133 2.01 -0.08 -3.82
N GLU A 134 2.43 -0.78 -4.85
CA GLU A 134 1.94 -2.13 -5.13
C GLU A 134 3.15 -3.07 -5.24
N PRO A 135 3.22 -4.09 -4.37
CA PRO A 135 4.39 -4.95 -4.29
C PRO A 135 4.43 -5.99 -5.41
N ASP A 136 5.63 -6.46 -5.71
CA ASP A 136 5.86 -7.65 -6.55
C ASP A 136 6.64 -8.69 -5.74
N TYR A 137 5.92 -9.63 -5.14
CA TYR A 137 6.50 -10.75 -4.41
C TYR A 137 7.12 -11.80 -5.32
N THR A 138 6.84 -11.77 -6.64
CA THR A 138 7.47 -12.70 -7.59
C THR A 138 8.95 -12.41 -7.79
N SER A 139 9.34 -11.17 -7.50
CA SER A 139 10.73 -10.67 -7.57
C SER A 139 11.36 -10.50 -6.19
N ARG A 140 10.78 -11.12 -5.16
CA ARG A 140 11.29 -11.06 -3.79
C ARG A 140 12.67 -11.70 -3.66
N VAL A 141 13.53 -11.08 -2.88
CA VAL A 141 14.83 -11.60 -2.48
C VAL A 141 14.95 -11.57 -0.95
N ASP A 142 15.33 -12.72 -0.37
CA ASP A 142 15.57 -12.85 1.07
C ASP A 142 17.04 -13.17 1.32
N ARG A 143 17.61 -12.56 2.35
CA ARG A 143 18.95 -12.85 2.86
C ARG A 143 18.93 -13.01 4.38
N PRO A 144 19.63 -14.00 4.94
CA PRO A 144 20.46 -14.98 4.24
C PRO A 144 19.60 -15.94 3.35
N PRO A 145 20.22 -16.69 2.41
CA PRO A 145 19.48 -17.55 1.46
C PRO A 145 18.53 -18.55 2.08
N GLU A 146 18.80 -18.98 3.32
CA GLU A 146 17.97 -19.89 4.10
C GLU A 146 16.58 -19.31 4.39
N MET A 147 16.47 -17.96 4.45
CA MET A 147 15.21 -17.27 4.63
C MET A 147 14.28 -17.34 3.41
N SER A 148 14.82 -17.66 2.22
CA SER A 148 14.04 -17.75 0.99
C SER A 148 12.93 -18.80 1.06
N TRP A 149 13.09 -19.85 1.85
CA TRP A 149 12.03 -20.82 2.11
C TRP A 149 10.83 -20.15 2.79
N LEU A 150 11.08 -19.33 3.81
CA LEU A 150 10.02 -18.63 4.55
C LEU A 150 9.34 -17.56 3.69
N GLY A 151 10.14 -16.81 2.90
CA GLY A 151 9.63 -15.85 1.92
C GLY A 151 8.70 -16.49 0.90
N LYS A 152 9.08 -17.69 0.39
CA LYS A 152 8.24 -18.46 -0.52
C LYS A 152 6.92 -18.89 0.15
N ARG A 153 6.96 -19.38 1.39
CA ARG A 153 5.76 -19.77 2.15
C ARG A 153 4.82 -18.57 2.37
N GLN A 154 5.38 -17.40 2.68
CA GLN A 154 4.56 -16.18 2.80
C GLN A 154 3.90 -15.81 1.47
N THR A 155 4.63 -15.88 0.36
CA THR A 155 4.07 -15.61 -0.97
C THR A 155 2.94 -16.59 -1.32
N GLU A 156 3.13 -17.89 -1.05
CA GLU A 156 2.10 -18.92 -1.23
C GLU A 156 0.85 -18.62 -0.38
N SER A 157 1.04 -18.25 0.89
CA SER A 157 -0.06 -17.88 1.79
C SER A 157 -0.83 -16.65 1.31
N LEU A 158 -0.15 -15.64 0.77
CA LEU A 158 -0.79 -14.46 0.19
C LEU A 158 -1.64 -14.84 -1.04
N ILE A 159 -1.14 -15.73 -1.90
CA ILE A 159 -1.91 -16.26 -3.04
C ILE A 159 -3.18 -16.99 -2.57
N GLU A 160 -3.06 -17.83 -1.54
CA GLU A 160 -4.20 -18.54 -0.95
C GLU A 160 -5.26 -17.58 -0.36
N GLN A 161 -4.83 -16.41 0.13
CA GLN A 161 -5.71 -15.34 0.57
C GLN A 161 -6.32 -14.52 -0.58
N GLY A 162 -5.96 -14.83 -1.84
CA GLY A 162 -6.48 -14.17 -3.04
C GLY A 162 -5.67 -12.97 -3.51
N ALA A 163 -4.45 -12.75 -2.98
CA ALA A 163 -3.60 -11.66 -3.42
C ALA A 163 -2.99 -11.91 -4.81
N ASP A 164 -2.97 -10.89 -5.64
CA ASP A 164 -2.18 -10.85 -6.89
C ASP A 164 -0.75 -10.42 -6.57
N VAL A 165 0.10 -11.38 -6.24
CA VAL A 165 1.46 -11.16 -5.76
C VAL A 165 2.42 -10.54 -6.78
N GLY A 166 2.05 -10.48 -8.07
CA GLY A 166 2.84 -9.87 -9.15
C GLY A 166 2.22 -8.58 -9.70
N ILE A 167 1.29 -7.97 -8.98
CA ILE A 167 0.55 -6.79 -9.47
C ILE A 167 1.48 -5.61 -9.75
N GLY A 168 2.50 -5.40 -8.92
CA GLY A 168 3.38 -4.24 -8.98
C GLY A 168 4.04 -4.06 -10.34
N SER A 169 4.67 -5.11 -10.87
CA SER A 169 5.35 -5.06 -12.17
C SER A 169 4.42 -4.81 -13.38
N ARG A 170 3.10 -4.97 -13.19
CA ARG A 170 2.09 -4.78 -14.25
C ARG A 170 1.37 -3.44 -14.19
N LEU A 171 1.69 -2.56 -13.21
CA LEU A 171 0.98 -1.30 -13.03
C LEU A 171 0.94 -0.42 -14.29
N ALA A 172 2.06 -0.28 -14.99
CA ALA A 172 2.14 0.55 -16.20
C ALA A 172 1.17 0.04 -17.28
N ASP A 173 1.13 -1.28 -17.50
CA ASP A 173 0.22 -1.90 -18.47
C ASP A 173 -1.25 -1.74 -18.06
N LEU A 174 -1.54 -1.88 -16.78
CA LEU A 174 -2.90 -1.68 -16.25
C LEU A 174 -3.39 -0.24 -16.42
N PHE A 175 -2.53 0.76 -16.17
CA PHE A 175 -2.84 2.15 -16.43
C PHE A 175 -3.13 2.41 -17.91
N TYR A 176 -2.29 1.86 -18.80
CA TYR A 176 -2.51 1.94 -20.24
C TYR A 176 -3.83 1.30 -20.66
N GLN A 177 -4.14 0.07 -20.18
CA GLN A 177 -5.39 -0.62 -20.48
C GLN A 177 -6.61 0.14 -19.93
N ALA A 178 -6.51 0.75 -18.74
CA ALA A 178 -7.56 1.61 -18.18
C ALA A 178 -7.73 2.92 -18.96
N GLY A 179 -6.84 3.21 -19.92
CA GLY A 179 -6.82 4.46 -20.68
C GLY A 179 -6.50 5.67 -19.81
N ILE A 180 -5.68 5.49 -18.78
CA ILE A 180 -5.09 6.55 -17.95
C ILE A 180 -3.76 6.93 -18.60
N SER A 181 -3.57 8.22 -18.91
CA SER A 181 -2.32 8.71 -19.50
C SER A 181 -1.20 8.64 -18.44
N LEU A 182 -0.34 7.62 -18.55
CA LEU A 182 0.76 7.41 -17.60
C LEU A 182 1.76 8.57 -17.70
N LEU A 183 1.99 9.27 -16.59
CA LEU A 183 2.95 10.37 -16.48
C LEU A 183 4.27 9.91 -15.88
N GLU A 184 4.21 9.03 -14.90
CA GLU A 184 5.40 8.49 -14.23
C GLU A 184 5.10 7.13 -13.62
N THR A 185 6.09 6.24 -13.65
CA THR A 185 6.10 4.97 -12.95
C THR A 185 7.51 4.67 -12.46
N GLY A 186 7.62 3.90 -11.40
CA GLY A 186 8.92 3.50 -10.86
C GLY A 186 8.79 2.44 -9.80
N VAL A 187 9.96 2.07 -9.27
CA VAL A 187 10.11 1.06 -8.22
C VAL A 187 10.75 1.69 -7.00
N ILE A 188 10.12 1.51 -5.86
CA ILE A 188 10.75 1.76 -4.56
C ILE A 188 11.58 0.51 -4.28
N GLN A 189 12.88 0.62 -4.44
CA GLN A 189 13.79 -0.40 -3.93
C GLN A 189 13.97 -0.13 -2.44
N ASN A 190 13.68 -1.14 -1.65
CA ASN A 190 13.69 -1.04 -0.21
C ASN A 190 14.93 -0.34 0.34
N ARG A 191 14.62 0.47 1.32
CA ARG A 191 15.47 0.99 2.39
C ARG A 191 16.91 1.25 1.97
N GLY A 192 17.23 2.51 2.02
CA GLY A 192 18.61 2.92 2.12
C GLY A 192 19.35 2.09 3.18
N LYS A 193 20.65 2.11 3.14
CA LYS A 193 21.62 1.34 3.95
C LYS A 193 21.48 1.45 5.49
N ASP A 194 20.37 1.95 5.99
CA ASP A 194 20.11 2.04 7.42
C ASP A 194 19.67 0.66 7.93
N ALA A 195 20.45 0.12 8.83
CA ALA A 195 20.15 -1.16 9.48
C ALA A 195 18.78 -1.07 10.17
N LEU A 196 17.94 -2.10 9.98
CA LEU A 196 16.71 -2.28 10.73
C LEU A 196 16.99 -2.18 12.22
N THR A 197 16.16 -1.41 12.91
CA THR A 197 16.14 -1.47 14.38
C THR A 197 15.54 -2.80 14.83
N LEU A 198 15.86 -3.22 16.03
CA LEU A 198 15.29 -4.45 16.60
C LEU A 198 13.76 -4.39 16.69
N GLU A 199 13.19 -3.22 16.98
CA GLU A 199 11.74 -3.01 17.04
C GLU A 199 11.09 -3.17 15.65
N GLU A 200 11.69 -2.62 14.61
CA GLU A 200 11.20 -2.78 13.23
C GLU A 200 11.26 -4.24 12.78
N TRP A 201 12.35 -4.94 13.10
CA TRP A 201 12.50 -6.36 12.81
C TRP A 201 11.47 -7.22 13.55
N GLU A 202 11.20 -6.97 14.84
CA GLU A 202 10.15 -7.65 15.60
C GLU A 202 8.76 -7.40 14.98
N ASN A 203 8.50 -6.20 14.51
CA ASN A 203 7.26 -5.87 13.83
C ASN A 203 7.12 -6.63 12.49
N GLU A 204 8.19 -6.76 11.70
CA GLU A 204 8.19 -7.58 10.49
C GLU A 204 7.91 -9.05 10.78
N TRP A 205 8.56 -9.61 11.81
CA TRP A 205 8.31 -10.98 12.26
C TRP A 205 6.88 -11.20 12.75
N SER A 206 6.27 -10.22 13.41
CA SER A 206 4.87 -10.31 13.84
C SER A 206 3.92 -10.45 12.66
N VAL A 207 4.21 -9.80 11.53
CA VAL A 207 3.44 -9.92 10.30
C VAL A 207 3.66 -11.26 9.65
N LEU A 208 4.92 -11.65 9.49
CA LEU A 208 5.28 -12.94 8.89
C LEU A 208 4.62 -14.10 9.65
N GLN A 209 4.61 -14.05 10.98
CA GLN A 209 3.92 -15.04 11.81
C GLN A 209 2.41 -15.04 11.59
N ALA A 210 1.79 -13.88 11.37
CA ALA A 210 0.36 -13.80 11.09
C ALA A 210 0.03 -14.35 9.70
N ASP A 211 0.80 -13.99 8.69
CA ASP A 211 0.61 -14.46 7.31
C ASP A 211 0.82 -15.98 7.20
N LEU A 212 1.70 -16.54 8.02
CA LEU A 212 2.05 -17.97 8.01
C LEU A 212 1.26 -18.81 9.05
N ALA A 213 0.31 -18.19 9.74
CA ALA A 213 -0.49 -18.90 10.74
C ALA A 213 -1.25 -20.10 10.12
N GLY A 214 -0.91 -21.31 10.56
CA GLY A 214 -1.51 -22.54 10.08
C GLY A 214 -0.82 -23.18 8.88
N THR A 215 0.17 -22.51 8.27
CA THR A 215 0.93 -23.05 7.12
C THR A 215 2.33 -23.52 7.50
N VAL A 216 2.88 -22.99 8.59
CA VAL A 216 4.21 -23.31 9.12
C VAL A 216 4.08 -23.64 10.60
N THR A 217 4.82 -24.61 11.10
CA THR A 217 4.81 -25.01 12.52
C THR A 217 5.47 -23.94 13.39
N ARG A 218 5.17 -23.97 14.70
CA ARG A 218 5.78 -23.05 15.64
C ARG A 218 7.28 -23.28 15.80
N GLU A 219 7.70 -24.52 15.70
CA GLU A 219 9.10 -24.94 15.76
C GLU A 219 9.88 -24.37 14.58
N GLU A 220 9.38 -24.54 13.36
CA GLU A 220 10.00 -23.99 12.14
C GLU A 220 10.07 -22.45 12.19
N LEU A 221 9.01 -21.79 12.64
CA LEU A 221 9.02 -20.33 12.79
C LEU A 221 10.05 -19.87 13.83
N HIS A 222 10.20 -20.62 14.94
CA HIS A 222 11.17 -20.29 15.97
C HIS A 222 12.61 -20.45 15.47
N GLU A 223 12.91 -21.53 14.79
CA GLU A 223 14.23 -21.78 14.19
C GLU A 223 14.58 -20.70 13.15
N MET A 224 13.66 -20.36 12.25
CA MET A 224 13.86 -19.33 11.25
C MET A 224 14.05 -17.95 11.89
N LYS A 225 13.26 -17.62 12.93
CA LYS A 225 13.40 -16.36 13.65
C LYS A 225 14.77 -16.23 14.31
N HIS A 226 15.28 -17.31 14.91
CA HIS A 226 16.61 -17.31 15.51
C HIS A 226 17.74 -17.15 14.46
N LEU A 227 17.60 -17.82 13.31
CA LEU A 227 18.53 -17.67 12.19
C LEU A 227 18.56 -16.22 11.69
N ASP A 228 17.39 -15.64 11.51
CA ASP A 228 17.24 -14.28 11.01
C ASP A 228 17.74 -13.22 12.01
N GLU A 229 17.51 -13.43 13.30
CA GLU A 229 18.08 -12.59 14.36
C GLU A 229 19.61 -12.58 14.33
N GLN A 230 20.22 -13.75 14.10
CA GLN A 230 21.66 -13.84 13.96
C GLN A 230 22.15 -13.10 12.70
N ALA A 231 21.43 -13.21 11.58
CA ALA A 231 21.73 -12.48 10.36
C ALA A 231 21.60 -10.96 10.56
N LEU A 232 20.55 -10.50 11.27
CA LEU A 232 20.38 -9.09 11.63
C LEU A 232 21.58 -8.56 12.43
N ARG A 233 22.03 -9.30 13.45
CA ARG A 233 23.19 -8.93 14.27
C ARG A 233 24.50 -8.86 13.49
N ARG A 234 24.62 -9.64 12.40
CA ARG A 234 25.80 -9.61 11.50
C ARG A 234 25.66 -8.59 10.36
N GLY A 235 24.51 -7.90 10.25
CA GLY A 235 24.22 -7.00 9.14
C GLY A 235 24.00 -7.73 7.79
N GLU A 236 23.60 -8.98 7.84
CA GLU A 236 23.35 -9.86 6.67
C GLU A 236 21.86 -10.00 6.36
N HIS A 237 20.99 -9.53 7.26
CA HIS A 237 19.54 -9.54 7.06
C HIS A 237 19.12 -8.57 5.96
N GLU A 238 18.40 -9.07 4.96
CA GLU A 238 17.81 -8.24 3.92
C GLU A 238 16.57 -8.93 3.34
N ILE A 239 15.45 -8.20 3.29
CA ILE A 239 14.25 -8.60 2.56
C ILE A 239 13.96 -7.53 1.53
N ILE A 240 14.05 -7.88 0.25
CA ILE A 240 13.73 -6.98 -0.86
C ILE A 240 12.42 -7.44 -1.50
N ILE A 241 11.40 -6.62 -1.44
CA ILE A 241 10.15 -6.80 -2.19
C ILE A 241 9.99 -5.54 -3.05
N PRO A 242 10.29 -5.62 -4.36
CA PRO A 242 10.12 -4.46 -5.23
C PRO A 242 8.69 -3.94 -5.14
N THR A 243 8.53 -2.66 -4.82
CA THR A 243 7.23 -2.03 -4.65
C THR A 243 7.09 -0.94 -5.70
N TYR A 244 6.09 -1.07 -6.54
CA TYR A 244 5.91 -0.21 -7.71
C TYR A 244 4.93 0.91 -7.42
N PHE A 245 5.09 2.02 -8.13
CA PHE A 245 4.11 3.08 -8.19
C PHE A 245 3.81 3.47 -9.63
N ALA A 246 2.62 3.99 -9.85
CA ALA A 246 2.21 4.62 -11.10
C ALA A 246 1.39 5.88 -10.82
N TRP A 247 1.65 6.92 -11.58
CA TRP A 247 0.94 8.19 -11.59
C TRP A 247 0.50 8.52 -13.01
N GLY A 248 -0.78 8.79 -13.18
CA GLY A 248 -1.36 9.13 -14.46
C GLY A 248 -2.41 10.22 -14.40
N GLN A 249 -2.77 10.72 -15.57
CA GLN A 249 -3.77 11.77 -15.77
C GLN A 249 -4.97 11.24 -16.56
N VAL A 250 -6.18 11.70 -16.22
CA VAL A 250 -7.44 11.37 -16.90
C VAL A 250 -7.74 12.34 -18.04
#